data_4def8dc859a3f178b96d1144e0c16aad
#
_entry.id   4def8dc859a3f178b96d1144e0c16aad
#
_cell.length_a   1.000
_cell.length_b   1.000
_cell.length_c   1.000
_cell.angle_alpha   90.00
_cell.angle_beta   90.00
_cell.angle_gamma   90.00
#
_symmetry.space_group_name_H-M   'P 1'
#
loop_
_entity.id
_entity.type
_entity.pdbx_description
1 polymer ?
#
loop_
_entity_poly.entity_id
_entity_poly.type
_entity_poly.pdbx_seq_one_letter_code
_entity_poly.pdbx_strand_id
1 'polypeptide(L)'
;LLGRIVQFLSNVHATHQTIYLSRHGQSEYNFLGKIGGDSGLSLMGEKYAKRLGEYCDNDLSKDQETGEPRPCRLWTSSLQRTILTARHIKHPKIKLDLNGREWTQFSPRVLRNMDEIYAGVCDGMTYEEIEANYPEEFALRRENKLGYRYPRGESYLDVISRLDPLIQELESYQEPVLIVGHQGVLRLIYAYFTGMDRTDACTASIPLNTVIKLTPLTHTCEETREVLYQPTESDLGVNADGGNDAGGGVSPTVTAAARAASFDNPFAMNTEPPSY
;
A
#
# COMPACT_ATOMS: atom_id res chain seq x y z
N LEU A 1 28.08 -16.65 -1.87
CA LEU A 1 27.70 -16.70 -3.29
C LEU A 1 26.90 -17.97 -3.62
N LEU A 2 27.44 -19.18 -3.34
CA LEU A 2 26.78 -20.45 -3.64
C LEU A 2 25.38 -20.57 -3.00
N GLY A 3 25.19 -20.18 -1.74
CA GLY A 3 23.89 -20.20 -1.06
C GLY A 3 22.84 -19.35 -1.76
N ARG A 4 23.20 -18.15 -2.25
CA ARG A 4 22.30 -17.28 -3.02
C ARG A 4 21.94 -17.87 -4.38
N ILE A 5 22.90 -18.52 -5.06
CA ILE A 5 22.66 -19.21 -6.34
C ILE A 5 21.70 -20.38 -6.13
N VAL A 6 21.92 -21.21 -5.11
CA VAL A 6 21.03 -22.34 -4.79
C VAL A 6 19.63 -21.84 -4.46
N GLN A 7 19.51 -20.79 -3.66
CA GLN A 7 18.23 -20.18 -3.31
C GLN A 7 17.52 -19.61 -4.53
N PHE A 8 18.23 -18.90 -5.41
CA PHE A 8 17.67 -18.40 -6.68
C PHE A 8 17.16 -19.56 -7.54
N LEU A 9 17.97 -20.61 -7.72
CA LEU A 9 17.59 -21.77 -8.54
C LEU A 9 16.40 -22.54 -7.95
N SER A 10 16.26 -22.60 -6.61
CA SER A 10 15.12 -23.24 -5.97
C SER A 10 13.83 -22.41 -6.05
N ASN A 11 13.94 -21.11 -6.34
CA ASN A 11 12.79 -20.19 -6.50
C ASN A 11 12.42 -19.94 -7.97
N VAL A 12 13.10 -20.59 -8.93
CA VAL A 12 12.70 -20.52 -10.34
C VAL A 12 11.42 -21.32 -10.56
N HIS A 13 10.34 -20.64 -10.89
CA HIS A 13 9.05 -21.25 -11.17
C HIS A 13 8.76 -21.31 -12.67
N ALA A 14 8.10 -22.39 -13.10
CA ALA A 14 7.62 -22.53 -14.48
C ALA A 14 6.32 -21.74 -14.74
N THR A 15 5.65 -21.30 -13.69
CA THR A 15 4.39 -20.54 -13.74
C THR A 15 4.59 -19.15 -13.18
N HIS A 16 3.91 -18.17 -13.77
CA HIS A 16 3.96 -16.78 -13.29
C HIS A 16 3.17 -16.63 -11.98
N GLN A 17 3.87 -16.15 -10.95
CA GLN A 17 3.22 -15.75 -9.70
C GLN A 17 2.57 -14.37 -9.89
N THR A 18 1.40 -14.17 -9.30
CA THR A 18 0.74 -12.87 -9.27
C THR A 18 0.77 -12.28 -7.87
N ILE A 19 1.20 -11.03 -7.75
CA ILE A 19 1.26 -10.29 -6.50
C ILE A 19 0.26 -9.14 -6.60
N TYR A 20 -0.62 -9.03 -5.60
CA TYR A 20 -1.59 -7.96 -5.49
C TYR A 20 -1.20 -7.03 -4.35
N LEU A 21 -0.98 -5.76 -4.66
CA LEU A 21 -0.64 -4.74 -3.68
C LEU A 21 -1.87 -3.86 -3.43
N SER A 22 -2.26 -3.75 -2.18
CA SER A 22 -3.32 -2.86 -1.71
C SER A 22 -2.78 -1.99 -0.59
N ARG A 23 -2.82 -0.67 -0.73
CA ARG A 23 -2.62 0.20 0.40
C ARG A 23 -3.81 0.06 1.34
N HIS A 24 -3.59 0.15 2.66
CA HIS A 24 -4.69 0.18 3.63
C HIS A 24 -5.70 1.25 3.26
N GLY A 25 -6.98 1.07 3.60
CA GLY A 25 -8.01 2.08 3.44
C GLY A 25 -7.62 3.39 4.12
N GLN A 26 -8.20 4.50 3.71
CA GLN A 26 -7.91 5.80 4.34
C GLN A 26 -8.04 5.69 5.86
N SER A 27 -6.98 6.04 6.58
CA SER A 27 -6.99 6.08 8.05
C SER A 27 -7.42 7.47 8.56
N GLU A 28 -7.76 7.55 9.85
CA GLU A 28 -8.04 8.83 10.51
C GLU A 28 -6.83 9.77 10.41
N TYR A 29 -5.60 9.24 10.51
CA TYR A 29 -4.38 10.03 10.35
C TYR A 29 -4.21 10.52 8.90
N ASN A 30 -4.56 9.71 7.89
CA ASN A 30 -4.56 10.20 6.51
C ASN A 30 -5.55 11.36 6.33
N PHE A 31 -6.74 11.28 6.94
CA PHE A 31 -7.74 12.35 6.89
C PHE A 31 -7.20 13.64 7.56
N LEU A 32 -6.46 13.51 8.65
CA LEU A 32 -5.84 14.63 9.38
C LEU A 32 -4.50 15.09 8.78
N GLY A 33 -3.99 14.46 7.70
CA GLY A 33 -2.69 14.78 7.11
C GLY A 33 -1.49 14.36 7.96
N LYS A 34 -1.67 13.51 8.96
CA LYS A 34 -0.62 13.05 9.87
C LYS A 34 0.13 11.86 9.30
N ILE A 35 1.44 11.78 9.58
CA ILE A 35 2.29 10.63 9.21
C ILE A 35 2.44 9.67 10.39
N GLY A 36 2.75 8.41 10.08
CA GLY A 36 3.03 7.37 11.08
C GLY A 36 1.80 6.94 11.89
N GLY A 37 2.03 6.66 13.16
CA GLY A 37 1.03 6.25 14.15
C GLY A 37 0.31 4.93 13.85
N ASP A 38 -0.60 4.56 14.74
CA ASP A 38 -1.47 3.40 14.58
C ASP A 38 -2.95 3.79 14.75
N SER A 39 -3.45 4.61 13.81
CA SER A 39 -4.85 5.04 13.77
C SER A 39 -5.74 4.03 13.05
N GLY A 40 -7.03 4.03 13.38
CA GLY A 40 -8.07 3.25 12.71
C GLY A 40 -8.39 3.76 11.31
N LEU A 41 -9.37 3.12 10.66
CA LEU A 41 -9.88 3.55 9.37
C LEU A 41 -10.89 4.69 9.52
N SER A 42 -10.88 5.62 8.56
CA SER A 42 -11.96 6.56 8.36
C SER A 42 -13.19 5.87 7.77
N LEU A 43 -14.32 6.57 7.69
CA LEU A 43 -15.53 6.05 7.03
C LEU A 43 -15.27 5.64 5.57
N MET A 44 -14.46 6.40 4.83
CA MET A 44 -14.06 6.07 3.46
C MET A 44 -13.15 4.84 3.40
N GLY A 45 -12.21 4.74 4.35
CA GLY A 45 -11.36 3.55 4.48
C GLY A 45 -12.16 2.29 4.76
N GLU A 46 -13.23 2.39 5.54
CA GLU A 46 -14.12 1.28 5.83
C GLU A 46 -14.94 0.84 4.60
N LYS A 47 -15.40 1.80 3.79
CA LYS A 47 -16.06 1.48 2.51
C LYS A 47 -15.11 0.76 1.55
N TYR A 48 -13.86 1.22 1.47
CA TYR A 48 -12.84 0.52 0.69
C TYR A 48 -12.59 -0.90 1.20
N ALA A 49 -12.48 -1.11 2.52
CA ALA A 49 -12.27 -2.43 3.11
C ALA A 49 -13.37 -3.43 2.70
N LYS A 50 -14.64 -3.00 2.62
CA LYS A 50 -15.75 -3.81 2.13
C LYS A 50 -15.59 -4.17 0.65
N ARG A 51 -15.23 -3.18 -0.19
CA ARG A 51 -14.99 -3.41 -1.62
C ARG A 51 -13.82 -4.36 -1.87
N LEU A 52 -12.76 -4.26 -1.07
CA LEU A 52 -11.63 -5.19 -1.14
C LEU A 52 -12.07 -6.62 -0.80
N GLY A 53 -12.93 -6.80 0.21
CA GLY A 53 -13.51 -8.11 0.54
C GLY A 53 -14.33 -8.69 -0.62
N GLU A 54 -15.19 -7.88 -1.25
CA GLU A 54 -15.97 -8.27 -2.44
C GLU A 54 -15.06 -8.66 -3.62
N TYR A 55 -14.02 -7.89 -3.88
CA TYR A 55 -13.02 -8.16 -4.91
C TYR A 55 -12.28 -9.48 -4.66
N CYS A 56 -11.88 -9.75 -3.43
CA CYS A 56 -11.27 -11.03 -3.08
C CYS A 56 -12.20 -12.22 -3.35
N ASP A 57 -13.49 -12.09 -3.00
CA ASP A 57 -14.47 -13.16 -3.18
C ASP A 57 -14.79 -13.44 -4.65
N ASN A 58 -14.88 -12.40 -5.47
CA ASN A 58 -15.36 -12.50 -6.86
C ASN A 58 -14.24 -12.74 -7.87
N ASP A 59 -13.11 -12.07 -7.70
CA ASP A 59 -12.07 -12.00 -8.72
C ASP A 59 -10.79 -12.73 -8.29
N LEU A 60 -10.31 -12.50 -7.09
CA LEU A 60 -8.98 -12.95 -6.68
C LEU A 60 -8.93 -14.41 -6.27
N SER A 61 -10.00 -14.90 -5.63
CA SER A 61 -10.12 -16.29 -5.15
C SER A 61 -10.37 -17.33 -6.25
N LYS A 62 -10.61 -16.88 -7.48
CA LYS A 62 -10.95 -17.74 -8.62
C LYS A 62 -9.93 -17.62 -9.74
N ASP A 63 -9.74 -18.70 -10.43
CA ASP A 63 -9.04 -18.67 -11.71
C ASP A 63 -9.92 -17.97 -12.75
N GLN A 64 -9.35 -17.02 -13.47
CA GLN A 64 -10.10 -16.15 -14.38
C GLN A 64 -10.54 -16.87 -15.68
N GLU A 65 -9.88 -17.97 -16.03
CA GLU A 65 -10.20 -18.76 -17.24
C GLU A 65 -11.22 -19.84 -16.94
N THR A 66 -11.03 -20.55 -15.82
CA THR A 66 -11.85 -21.71 -15.47
C THR A 66 -12.99 -21.38 -14.52
N GLY A 67 -12.91 -20.27 -13.78
CA GLY A 67 -13.83 -19.90 -12.70
C GLY A 67 -13.69 -20.76 -11.43
N GLU A 68 -12.77 -21.72 -11.43
CA GLU A 68 -12.54 -22.60 -10.30
C GLU A 68 -11.81 -21.88 -9.14
N PRO A 69 -12.10 -22.27 -7.89
CA PRO A 69 -11.37 -21.71 -6.76
C PRO A 69 -9.88 -22.00 -6.84
N ARG A 70 -9.05 -20.98 -6.70
CA ARG A 70 -7.59 -21.10 -6.62
C ARG A 70 -7.07 -20.70 -5.26
N PRO A 71 -6.04 -21.36 -4.71
CA PRO A 71 -5.43 -20.97 -3.44
C PRO A 71 -4.85 -19.56 -3.50
N CYS A 72 -5.13 -18.74 -2.49
CA CYS A 72 -4.62 -17.38 -2.36
C CYS A 72 -4.11 -17.12 -0.95
N ARG A 73 -3.06 -16.31 -0.83
CA ARG A 73 -2.44 -15.90 0.44
C ARG A 73 -2.80 -14.46 0.78
N LEU A 74 -2.77 -14.12 2.07
CA LEU A 74 -2.99 -12.77 2.56
C LEU A 74 -1.87 -12.39 3.53
N TRP A 75 -1.22 -11.26 3.26
CA TRP A 75 -0.27 -10.61 4.15
C TRP A 75 -0.79 -9.25 4.60
N THR A 76 -0.63 -8.95 5.88
CA THR A 76 -0.90 -7.63 6.45
C THR A 76 0.29 -7.21 7.32
N SER A 77 0.41 -5.91 7.58
CA SER A 77 1.27 -5.43 8.66
C SER A 77 0.64 -5.68 10.03
N SER A 78 1.35 -5.36 11.10
CA SER A 78 0.80 -5.43 12.46
C SER A 78 -0.03 -4.19 12.85
N LEU A 79 -0.02 -3.12 12.04
CA LEU A 79 -0.76 -1.90 12.32
C LEU A 79 -2.26 -2.08 12.03
N GLN A 80 -3.10 -1.58 12.93
CA GLN A 80 -4.55 -1.84 12.91
C GLN A 80 -5.22 -1.47 11.59
N ARG A 81 -4.80 -0.40 10.90
CA ARG A 81 -5.42 0.03 9.63
C ARG A 81 -5.30 -1.01 8.52
N THR A 82 -4.24 -1.83 8.48
CA THR A 82 -4.12 -2.92 7.49
C THR A 82 -4.99 -4.12 7.86
N ILE A 83 -5.04 -4.46 9.15
CA ILE A 83 -5.88 -5.54 9.68
C ILE A 83 -7.36 -5.20 9.47
N LEU A 84 -7.76 -3.96 9.78
CA LEU A 84 -9.13 -3.47 9.56
C LEU A 84 -9.49 -3.43 8.06
N THR A 85 -8.54 -3.10 7.18
CA THR A 85 -8.77 -3.13 5.74
C THR A 85 -9.03 -4.56 5.24
N ALA A 86 -8.36 -5.54 5.81
CA ALA A 86 -8.51 -6.95 5.43
C ALA A 86 -9.70 -7.66 6.11
N ARG A 87 -10.38 -7.05 7.08
CA ARG A 87 -11.37 -7.72 7.94
C ARG A 87 -12.61 -8.29 7.23
N HIS A 88 -12.93 -7.77 6.05
CA HIS A 88 -14.07 -8.24 5.26
C HIS A 88 -13.70 -9.35 4.27
N ILE A 89 -12.43 -9.71 4.17
CA ILE A 89 -11.96 -10.82 3.34
C ILE A 89 -12.35 -12.13 4.02
N LYS A 90 -13.04 -13.01 3.29
CA LYS A 90 -13.49 -14.31 3.79
C LYS A 90 -12.37 -15.35 3.71
N HIS A 91 -12.44 -16.33 4.59
CA HIS A 91 -11.44 -17.40 4.71
C HIS A 91 -12.06 -18.80 4.52
N PRO A 92 -12.76 -19.08 3.39
CA PRO A 92 -13.35 -20.39 3.16
C PRO A 92 -12.25 -21.44 2.96
N LYS A 93 -12.58 -22.69 3.27
CA LYS A 93 -11.74 -23.83 2.92
C LYS A 93 -12.08 -24.32 1.53
N ILE A 94 -11.08 -24.56 0.72
CA ILE A 94 -11.20 -25.16 -0.60
C ILE A 94 -10.40 -26.48 -0.64
N LYS A 95 -10.81 -27.40 -1.50
CA LYS A 95 -10.07 -28.64 -1.78
C LYS A 95 -9.08 -28.37 -2.91
N LEU A 96 -7.83 -28.76 -2.72
CA LEU A 96 -6.76 -28.57 -3.71
C LEU A 96 -6.65 -29.74 -4.67
N ASP A 97 -7.00 -30.96 -4.23
CA ASP A 97 -6.87 -32.16 -5.02
C ASP A 97 -7.88 -33.24 -4.61
N LEU A 98 -7.89 -34.35 -5.38
CA LEU A 98 -8.74 -35.51 -5.12
C LEU A 98 -8.35 -36.26 -3.84
N ASN A 99 -7.15 -36.03 -3.29
CA ASN A 99 -6.68 -36.65 -2.05
C ASN A 99 -7.20 -35.91 -0.80
N GLY A 100 -7.99 -34.84 -0.98
CA GLY A 100 -8.66 -34.13 0.09
C GLY A 100 -7.77 -33.12 0.85
N ARG A 101 -6.61 -32.72 0.28
CA ARG A 101 -5.86 -31.60 0.85
C ARG A 101 -6.71 -30.34 0.82
N GLU A 102 -6.77 -29.66 1.96
CA GLU A 102 -7.53 -28.43 2.11
C GLU A 102 -6.60 -27.22 2.15
N TRP A 103 -7.11 -26.09 1.66
CA TRP A 103 -6.48 -24.78 1.74
C TRP A 103 -7.46 -23.79 2.35
N THR A 104 -7.01 -23.04 3.35
CA THR A 104 -7.79 -21.92 3.88
C THR A 104 -7.45 -20.68 3.07
N GLN A 105 -8.41 -20.17 2.30
CA GLN A 105 -8.26 -18.97 1.49
C GLN A 105 -7.89 -17.77 2.34
N PHE A 106 -6.96 -16.97 1.84
CA PHE A 106 -6.56 -15.71 2.47
C PHE A 106 -6.31 -15.83 3.98
N SER A 107 -5.81 -16.99 4.47
CA SER A 107 -5.43 -17.10 5.88
C SER A 107 -4.48 -15.96 6.24
N PRO A 108 -4.87 -15.04 7.15
CA PRO A 108 -4.13 -13.82 7.35
C PRO A 108 -2.80 -14.11 8.04
N ARG A 109 -1.73 -13.57 7.47
CA ARG A 109 -0.41 -13.58 8.05
C ARG A 109 -0.02 -12.15 8.40
N VAL A 110 0.05 -11.88 9.69
CA VAL A 110 0.42 -10.57 10.23
C VAL A 110 1.94 -10.49 10.36
N LEU A 111 2.57 -9.53 9.68
CA LEU A 111 4.02 -9.41 9.55
C LEU A 111 4.49 -8.03 10.01
N ARG A 112 5.19 -7.98 11.15
CA ARG A 112 5.73 -6.73 11.69
C ARG A 112 6.76 -6.08 10.76
N ASN A 113 7.51 -6.87 10.00
CA ASN A 113 8.45 -6.35 8.98
C ASN A 113 7.75 -5.59 7.85
N MET A 114 6.42 -5.64 7.77
CA MET A 114 5.60 -4.87 6.84
C MET A 114 4.99 -3.60 7.43
N ASP A 115 5.29 -3.28 8.70
CA ASP A 115 4.83 -2.04 9.31
C ASP A 115 5.38 -0.83 8.54
N GLU A 116 4.64 0.29 8.55
CA GLU A 116 5.07 1.52 7.86
C GLU A 116 6.41 2.00 8.40
N ILE A 117 7.13 2.75 7.57
CA ILE A 117 8.36 3.44 7.96
C ILE A 117 8.10 4.30 9.21
N TYR A 118 8.87 4.05 10.26
CA TYR A 118 8.71 4.76 11.51
C TYR A 118 9.30 6.17 11.43
N ALA A 119 8.48 7.19 11.69
CA ALA A 119 8.89 8.58 11.58
C ALA A 119 9.60 9.12 12.84
N GLY A 120 9.89 8.27 13.84
CA GLY A 120 10.63 8.66 15.04
C GLY A 120 9.93 9.78 15.82
N VAL A 121 10.65 10.86 16.10
CA VAL A 121 10.10 12.01 16.85
C VAL A 121 9.01 12.76 16.09
N CYS A 122 8.92 12.58 14.78
CA CYS A 122 7.91 13.20 13.91
C CYS A 122 6.65 12.35 13.75
N ASP A 123 6.57 11.19 14.42
CA ASP A 123 5.43 10.28 14.32
C ASP A 123 4.16 10.96 14.88
N GLY A 124 3.07 10.92 14.12
CA GLY A 124 1.81 11.58 14.49
C GLY A 124 1.74 13.08 14.16
N MET A 125 2.75 13.66 13.50
CA MET A 125 2.75 15.06 13.04
C MET A 125 2.27 15.18 11.60
N THR A 126 1.81 16.37 11.22
CA THR A 126 1.64 16.73 9.81
C THR A 126 2.97 17.24 9.23
N TYR A 127 3.06 17.34 7.90
CA TYR A 127 4.28 17.88 7.28
C TYR A 127 4.48 19.37 7.63
N GLU A 128 3.41 20.15 7.78
CA GLU A 128 3.47 21.54 8.22
C GLU A 128 3.99 21.66 9.67
N GLU A 129 3.55 20.75 10.55
CA GLU A 129 4.04 20.69 11.94
C GLU A 129 5.53 20.30 11.97
N ILE A 130 5.97 19.38 11.11
CA ILE A 130 7.37 18.97 11.00
C ILE A 130 8.23 20.13 10.48
N GLU A 131 7.79 20.83 9.43
CA GLU A 131 8.50 21.98 8.88
C GLU A 131 8.65 23.11 9.90
N ALA A 132 7.59 23.34 10.71
CA ALA A 132 7.61 24.37 11.73
C ALA A 132 8.48 24.02 12.96
N ASN A 133 8.43 22.76 13.43
CA ASN A 133 9.12 22.33 14.66
C ASN A 133 10.51 21.76 14.43
N TYR A 134 10.76 21.19 13.23
CA TYR A 134 11.99 20.51 12.84
C TYR A 134 12.43 20.89 11.42
N PRO A 135 12.66 22.19 11.12
CA PRO A 135 12.92 22.66 9.74
C PRO A 135 14.19 22.07 9.13
N GLU A 136 15.22 21.83 9.92
CA GLU A 136 16.46 21.20 9.45
C GLU A 136 16.22 19.74 9.04
N GLU A 137 15.49 18.99 9.85
CA GLU A 137 15.14 17.60 9.59
C GLU A 137 14.23 17.47 8.35
N PHE A 138 13.30 18.42 8.18
CA PHE A 138 12.44 18.50 7.00
C PHE A 138 13.24 18.72 5.73
N ALA A 139 14.23 19.65 5.76
CA ALA A 139 15.12 19.95 4.64
C ALA A 139 16.00 18.75 4.28
N LEU A 140 16.65 18.11 5.26
CA LEU A 140 17.50 16.93 5.05
C LEU A 140 16.73 15.75 4.45
N ARG A 141 15.49 15.52 4.90
CA ARG A 141 14.64 14.46 4.31
C ARG A 141 14.25 14.76 2.87
N ARG A 142 14.02 16.03 2.56
CA ARG A 142 13.69 16.46 1.20
C ARG A 142 14.87 16.28 0.25
N GLU A 143 16.08 16.50 0.72
CA GLU A 143 17.32 16.32 -0.04
C GLU A 143 17.63 14.84 -0.31
N ASN A 144 17.49 13.98 0.71
CA ASN A 144 17.82 12.56 0.61
C ASN A 144 16.70 11.67 1.18
N LYS A 145 15.60 11.54 0.46
CA LYS A 145 14.46 10.75 0.91
C LYS A 145 14.76 9.25 1.13
N LEU A 146 15.71 8.69 0.38
CA LEU A 146 16.07 7.27 0.47
C LEU A 146 16.86 6.95 1.75
N GLY A 147 17.90 7.75 2.03
CA GLY A 147 18.86 7.46 3.11
C GLY A 147 18.57 8.17 4.42
N TYR A 148 17.84 9.29 4.38
CA TYR A 148 17.55 10.08 5.55
C TYR A 148 16.55 9.37 6.50
N ARG A 149 16.80 9.50 7.81
CA ARG A 149 15.88 9.07 8.87
C ARG A 149 15.65 10.20 9.87
N TYR A 150 14.41 10.40 10.27
CA TYR A 150 14.11 11.27 11.41
C TYR A 150 14.76 10.73 12.69
N PRO A 151 15.10 11.58 13.67
CA PRO A 151 15.66 11.10 14.94
C PRO A 151 14.79 10.00 15.55
N ARG A 152 15.42 8.87 15.89
CA ARG A 152 14.78 7.63 16.37
C ARG A 152 13.85 6.94 15.35
N GLY A 153 13.86 7.36 14.08
CA GLY A 153 13.04 6.78 13.02
C GLY A 153 13.82 5.82 12.13
N GLU A 154 13.17 5.43 11.04
CA GLU A 154 13.73 4.60 9.97
C GLU A 154 13.93 5.42 8.70
N SER A 155 14.92 5.04 7.89
CA SER A 155 15.05 5.40 6.49
C SER A 155 14.42 4.34 5.59
N TYR A 156 14.26 4.63 4.30
CA TYR A 156 13.89 3.60 3.32
C TYR A 156 14.94 2.47 3.25
N LEU A 157 16.23 2.76 3.48
CA LEU A 157 17.28 1.73 3.52
C LEU A 157 17.09 0.76 4.69
N ASP A 158 16.61 1.22 5.84
CA ASP A 158 16.27 0.35 6.96
C ASP A 158 15.10 -0.55 6.63
N VAL A 159 14.07 0.00 5.97
CA VAL A 159 12.90 -0.76 5.51
C VAL A 159 13.32 -1.81 4.48
N ILE A 160 14.18 -1.48 3.52
CA ILE A 160 14.74 -2.46 2.56
C ILE A 160 15.37 -3.64 3.31
N SER A 161 16.19 -3.35 4.33
CA SER A 161 16.89 -4.39 5.09
C SER A 161 15.92 -5.34 5.81
N ARG A 162 14.82 -4.82 6.39
CA ARG A 162 13.83 -5.67 7.08
C ARG A 162 12.84 -6.36 6.13
N LEU A 163 12.71 -5.89 4.88
CA LEU A 163 11.89 -6.53 3.85
C LEU A 163 12.62 -7.68 3.13
N ASP A 164 13.96 -7.69 3.11
CA ASP A 164 14.75 -8.69 2.36
C ASP A 164 14.29 -10.14 2.59
N PRO A 165 14.10 -10.65 3.82
CA PRO A 165 13.62 -12.00 4.04
C PRO A 165 12.17 -12.23 3.55
N LEU A 166 11.34 -11.19 3.55
CA LEU A 166 9.96 -11.29 3.05
C LEU A 166 9.91 -11.33 1.52
N ILE A 167 10.79 -10.59 0.86
CA ILE A 167 10.93 -10.64 -0.61
C ILE A 167 11.36 -12.05 -1.04
N GLN A 168 12.35 -12.64 -0.38
CA GLN A 168 12.79 -14.01 -0.66
C GLN A 168 11.66 -15.03 -0.46
N GLU A 169 10.83 -14.82 0.55
CA GLU A 169 9.67 -15.67 0.78
C GLU A 169 8.59 -15.46 -0.29
N LEU A 170 8.31 -14.21 -0.70
CA LEU A 170 7.39 -13.92 -1.80
C LEU A 170 7.80 -14.62 -3.08
N GLU A 171 9.09 -14.57 -3.43
CA GLU A 171 9.63 -15.26 -4.61
C GLU A 171 9.45 -16.77 -4.57
N SER A 172 9.30 -17.38 -3.38
CA SER A 172 9.14 -18.83 -3.24
C SER A 172 7.70 -19.30 -3.45
N TYR A 173 6.71 -18.41 -3.47
CA TYR A 173 5.31 -18.77 -3.59
C TYR A 173 4.90 -19.03 -5.04
N GLN A 174 3.98 -19.96 -5.21
CA GLN A 174 3.32 -20.24 -6.50
C GLN A 174 1.91 -19.66 -6.53
N GLU A 175 1.29 -19.58 -5.36
CA GLU A 175 -0.06 -19.05 -5.21
C GLU A 175 -0.05 -17.51 -5.23
N PRO A 176 -1.10 -16.88 -5.78
CA PRO A 176 -1.27 -15.44 -5.67
C PRO A 176 -1.24 -14.96 -4.22
N VAL A 177 -0.62 -13.80 -4.00
CA VAL A 177 -0.51 -13.16 -2.68
C VAL A 177 -1.15 -11.78 -2.73
N LEU A 178 -2.13 -11.52 -1.87
CA LEU A 178 -2.62 -10.19 -1.59
C LEU A 178 -1.83 -9.61 -0.41
N ILE A 179 -1.22 -8.45 -0.62
CA ILE A 179 -0.47 -7.71 0.38
C ILE A 179 -1.24 -6.42 0.70
N VAL A 180 -1.79 -6.35 1.92
CA VAL A 180 -2.40 -5.12 2.44
C VAL A 180 -1.36 -4.42 3.32
N GLY A 181 -0.81 -3.34 2.81
CA GLY A 181 0.34 -2.67 3.41
C GLY A 181 0.23 -1.15 3.45
N HIS A 182 1.39 -0.51 3.51
CA HIS A 182 1.57 0.92 3.67
C HIS A 182 2.32 1.51 2.48
N GLN A 183 2.18 2.81 2.27
CA GLN A 183 2.76 3.49 1.12
C GLN A 183 4.28 3.30 1.01
N GLY A 184 5.03 3.52 2.10
CA GLY A 184 6.48 3.40 2.08
C GLY A 184 6.95 1.97 1.78
N VAL A 185 6.37 1.00 2.45
CA VAL A 185 6.68 -0.42 2.28
C VAL A 185 6.28 -0.94 0.89
N LEU A 186 5.07 -0.62 0.44
CA LEU A 186 4.57 -1.08 -0.85
C LEU A 186 5.35 -0.47 -2.03
N ARG A 187 5.87 0.74 -1.90
CA ARG A 187 6.79 1.36 -2.87
C ARG A 187 8.03 0.51 -3.10
N LEU A 188 8.60 -0.03 -2.04
CA LEU A 188 9.81 -0.87 -2.13
C LEU A 188 9.52 -2.24 -2.74
N ILE A 189 8.40 -2.87 -2.35
CA ILE A 189 7.96 -4.14 -2.93
C ILE A 189 7.65 -3.95 -4.43
N TYR A 190 6.91 -2.89 -4.77
CA TYR A 190 6.61 -2.52 -6.15
C TYR A 190 7.87 -2.31 -6.97
N ALA A 191 8.82 -1.49 -6.47
CA ALA A 191 10.07 -1.21 -7.17
C ALA A 191 10.91 -2.47 -7.40
N TYR A 192 10.94 -3.39 -6.43
CA TYR A 192 11.65 -4.66 -6.57
C TYR A 192 11.12 -5.48 -7.74
N PHE A 193 9.80 -5.71 -7.82
CA PHE A 193 9.21 -6.55 -8.86
C PHE A 193 9.13 -5.88 -10.24
N THR A 194 9.08 -4.55 -10.28
CA THR A 194 9.07 -3.80 -11.56
C THR A 194 10.48 -3.44 -12.06
N GLY A 195 11.53 -3.72 -11.28
CA GLY A 195 12.91 -3.34 -11.63
C GLY A 195 13.18 -1.84 -11.57
N MET A 196 12.37 -1.08 -10.82
CA MET A 196 12.54 0.37 -10.63
C MET A 196 13.78 0.67 -9.79
N ASP A 197 14.49 1.77 -10.11
CA ASP A 197 15.63 2.21 -9.29
C ASP A 197 15.19 2.58 -7.86
N ARG A 198 16.09 2.37 -6.88
CA ARG A 198 15.80 2.60 -5.46
C ARG A 198 15.51 4.07 -5.15
N THR A 199 16.12 4.99 -5.87
CA THR A 199 15.88 6.44 -5.71
C THR A 199 14.47 6.80 -6.17
N ASP A 200 14.00 6.21 -7.27
CA ASP A 200 12.68 6.45 -7.84
C ASP A 200 11.59 5.73 -7.03
N ALA A 201 11.93 4.59 -6.41
CA ALA A 201 11.02 3.84 -5.55
C ALA A 201 10.36 4.72 -4.47
N CYS A 202 11.11 5.67 -3.88
CA CYS A 202 10.60 6.56 -2.84
C CYS A 202 9.46 7.48 -3.32
N THR A 203 9.26 7.61 -4.63
CA THR A 203 8.22 8.46 -5.26
C THR A 203 7.16 7.66 -6.01
N ALA A 204 7.32 6.34 -6.11
CA ALA A 204 6.35 5.48 -6.80
C ALA A 204 4.92 5.69 -6.27
N SER A 205 3.97 5.80 -7.20
CA SER A 205 2.56 6.01 -6.85
C SER A 205 1.91 4.71 -6.37
N ILE A 206 1.47 4.70 -5.12
CA ILE A 206 0.67 3.64 -4.50
C ILE A 206 -0.62 4.28 -3.97
N PRO A 207 -1.62 4.48 -4.82
CA PRO A 207 -2.82 5.22 -4.46
C PRO A 207 -3.69 4.46 -3.46
N LEU A 208 -4.48 5.20 -2.68
CA LEU A 208 -5.56 4.64 -1.88
C LEU A 208 -6.64 4.04 -2.80
N ASN A 209 -7.48 3.17 -2.24
CA ASN A 209 -8.67 2.62 -2.89
C ASN A 209 -8.39 1.81 -4.17
N THR A 210 -7.13 1.41 -4.39
CA THR A 210 -6.68 0.76 -5.62
C THR A 210 -5.95 -0.54 -5.28
N VAL A 211 -6.18 -1.56 -6.08
CA VAL A 211 -5.38 -2.79 -6.11
C VAL A 211 -4.45 -2.73 -7.32
N ILE A 212 -3.17 -2.92 -7.09
CA ILE A 212 -2.14 -3.04 -8.13
C ILE A 212 -1.82 -4.52 -8.26
N LYS A 213 -2.07 -5.08 -9.44
CA LYS A 213 -1.70 -6.45 -9.79
C LYS A 213 -0.37 -6.44 -10.53
N LEU A 214 0.60 -7.18 -10.02
CA LEU A 214 1.91 -7.38 -10.62
C LEU A 214 2.05 -8.85 -11.04
N THR A 215 2.46 -9.07 -12.28
CA THR A 215 2.79 -10.40 -12.80
C THR A 215 4.22 -10.36 -13.30
N PRO A 216 5.21 -10.74 -12.45
CA PRO A 216 6.61 -10.81 -12.86
C PRO A 216 6.78 -11.83 -13.99
N LEU A 217 7.45 -11.42 -15.06
CA LEU A 217 7.85 -12.23 -16.20
C LEU A 217 9.38 -12.34 -16.23
N THR A 218 9.92 -13.13 -17.15
CA THR A 218 11.37 -13.38 -17.24
C THR A 218 12.22 -12.11 -17.35
N HIS A 219 11.72 -11.07 -18.04
CA HIS A 219 12.47 -9.83 -18.30
C HIS A 219 11.69 -8.56 -18.02
N THR A 220 10.43 -8.67 -17.64
CA THR A 220 9.53 -7.53 -17.38
C THR A 220 8.58 -7.86 -16.24
N CYS A 221 7.77 -6.90 -15.87
CA CYS A 221 6.63 -7.11 -14.97
C CYS A 221 5.40 -6.49 -15.61
N GLU A 222 4.37 -7.30 -15.82
CA GLU A 222 3.08 -6.77 -16.25
C GLU A 222 2.37 -6.15 -15.05
N GLU A 223 1.77 -4.99 -15.27
CA GLU A 223 1.06 -4.25 -14.25
C GLU A 223 -0.35 -3.90 -14.70
N THR A 224 -1.32 -4.08 -13.80
CA THR A 224 -2.66 -3.52 -13.95
C THR A 224 -3.09 -2.88 -12.64
N ARG A 225 -3.88 -1.80 -12.73
CA ARG A 225 -4.41 -1.07 -11.57
C ARG A 225 -5.92 -1.03 -11.64
N GLU A 226 -6.56 -1.40 -10.55
CA GLU A 226 -8.01 -1.40 -10.43
C GLU A 226 -8.45 -0.55 -9.26
N VAL A 227 -9.24 0.49 -9.52
CA VAL A 227 -9.81 1.37 -8.51
C VAL A 227 -11.09 0.73 -8.00
N LEU A 228 -11.08 0.20 -6.78
CA LEU A 228 -12.23 -0.50 -6.21
C LEU A 228 -13.25 0.44 -5.56
N TYR A 229 -12.84 1.65 -5.19
CA TYR A 229 -13.71 2.61 -4.55
C TYR A 229 -13.35 4.04 -4.96
N GLN A 230 -14.35 4.76 -5.44
CA GLN A 230 -14.25 6.20 -5.71
C GLN A 230 -15.16 6.94 -4.73
N PRO A 231 -14.64 7.90 -3.94
CA PRO A 231 -15.46 8.71 -3.06
C PRO A 231 -16.54 9.47 -3.84
N THR A 232 -17.76 9.44 -3.33
CA THR A 232 -18.89 10.22 -3.88
C THR A 232 -18.92 11.62 -3.25
N GLU A 233 -19.67 12.56 -3.83
CA GLU A 233 -19.86 13.90 -3.25
C GLU A 233 -20.40 13.85 -1.82
N SER A 234 -21.29 12.91 -1.53
CA SER A 234 -21.79 12.67 -0.18
C SER A 234 -20.70 12.20 0.79
N ASP A 235 -19.68 11.50 0.31
CA ASP A 235 -18.53 11.06 1.13
C ASP A 235 -17.59 12.23 1.45
N LEU A 236 -17.57 13.23 0.58
CA LEU A 236 -16.76 14.44 0.72
C LEU A 236 -17.46 15.52 1.55
N GLY A 237 -18.68 15.27 2.02
CA GLY A 237 -19.47 16.24 2.82
C GLY A 237 -19.98 17.44 2.01
N VAL A 238 -19.96 17.36 0.69
CA VAL A 238 -20.58 18.37 -0.17
C VAL A 238 -22.09 18.09 -0.22
N ASN A 239 -22.86 18.72 0.64
CA ASN A 239 -24.30 18.67 0.56
C ASN A 239 -24.75 19.38 -0.71
N ALA A 240 -25.51 18.68 -1.55
CA ALA A 240 -26.15 19.23 -2.74
C ALA A 240 -27.42 20.05 -2.37
N ASP A 241 -27.35 20.86 -1.32
CA ASP A 241 -28.40 21.84 -1.01
C ASP A 241 -27.98 23.20 -1.53
N GLY A 242 -28.44 23.51 -2.76
CA GLY A 242 -28.44 24.84 -3.32
C GLY A 242 -29.38 25.78 -2.55
N GLY A 243 -28.94 26.20 -1.39
CA GLY A 243 -29.51 27.28 -0.62
C GLY A 243 -28.55 28.47 -0.64
N ASN A 244 -28.88 29.50 -1.41
CA ASN A 244 -28.26 30.82 -1.31
C ASN A 244 -28.40 31.33 0.12
N ASP A 245 -27.28 31.39 0.86
CA ASP A 245 -27.14 32.33 1.95
C ASP A 245 -25.75 32.94 1.93
N ALA A 246 -25.76 34.26 1.74
CA ALA A 246 -24.59 35.12 1.76
C ALA A 246 -24.07 35.25 3.20
N GLY A 247 -22.92 34.69 3.50
CA GLY A 247 -22.28 34.87 4.80
C GLY A 247 -20.95 34.14 4.87
N GLY A 248 -19.84 34.87 4.72
CA GLY A 248 -18.50 34.33 4.62
C GLY A 248 -18.06 33.46 5.78
N GLY A 249 -17.58 32.30 5.48
CA GLY A 249 -16.90 31.39 6.36
C GLY A 249 -16.54 30.13 5.58
N VAL A 250 -15.30 30.06 5.08
CA VAL A 250 -14.79 28.84 4.42
C VAL A 250 -14.74 27.72 5.46
N SER A 251 -15.62 26.72 5.33
CA SER A 251 -15.65 25.56 6.21
C SER A 251 -14.33 24.80 6.12
N PRO A 252 -13.64 24.50 7.23
CA PRO A 252 -12.37 23.77 7.25
C PRO A 252 -12.43 22.38 6.60
N THR A 253 -13.64 21.82 6.44
CA THR A 253 -13.89 20.45 5.97
C THR A 253 -13.58 20.25 4.49
N VAL A 254 -13.84 21.24 3.63
CA VAL A 254 -13.59 21.14 2.17
C VAL A 254 -12.09 21.18 1.86
N THR A 255 -11.33 21.95 2.62
CA THR A 255 -9.86 22.06 2.46
C THR A 255 -9.15 20.75 2.86
N ALA A 256 -9.64 20.02 3.86
CA ALA A 256 -9.03 18.77 4.30
C ALA A 256 -9.29 17.60 3.32
N ALA A 257 -10.50 17.50 2.75
CA ALA A 257 -10.83 16.44 1.79
C ALA A 257 -10.10 16.65 0.44
N ALA A 258 -10.01 17.89 -0.04
CA ALA A 258 -9.23 18.22 -1.25
C ALA A 258 -7.71 18.00 -1.04
N ARG A 259 -7.20 18.28 0.17
CA ARG A 259 -5.82 17.98 0.54
C ARG A 259 -5.55 16.47 0.61
N ALA A 260 -6.47 15.67 1.16
CA ALA A 260 -6.31 14.20 1.23
C ALA A 260 -6.22 13.54 -0.16
N ALA A 261 -6.91 14.07 -1.17
CA ALA A 261 -6.82 13.60 -2.54
C ALA A 261 -5.50 13.99 -3.24
N SER A 262 -4.82 15.07 -2.79
CA SER A 262 -3.55 15.54 -3.36
C SER A 262 -2.29 14.97 -2.68
N PHE A 263 -2.46 14.19 -1.60
CA PHE A 263 -1.35 13.64 -0.80
C PHE A 263 -0.53 12.54 -1.47
N ASP A 264 -0.81 12.19 -2.73
CA ASP A 264 0.02 11.19 -3.42
C ASP A 264 1.45 11.67 -3.69
N ASN A 265 1.73 12.98 -3.71
CA ASN A 265 3.10 13.47 -3.79
C ASN A 265 3.27 14.96 -3.39
N PRO A 266 3.43 15.31 -2.10
CA PRO A 266 3.77 16.68 -1.70
C PRO A 266 5.15 17.12 -2.18
N PHE A 267 5.92 16.24 -2.83
CA PHE A 267 7.26 16.46 -3.35
C PHE A 267 7.37 16.26 -4.87
N ALA A 268 6.26 16.28 -5.63
CA ALA A 268 6.34 16.36 -7.08
C ALA A 268 7.01 17.68 -7.46
N MET A 269 8.29 17.61 -7.78
CA MET A 269 8.98 18.73 -8.42
C MET A 269 8.36 18.95 -9.80
N ASN A 270 7.90 20.16 -10.09
CA ASN A 270 7.72 20.63 -11.46
C ASN A 270 9.10 20.55 -12.14
N THR A 271 9.39 19.45 -12.79
CA THR A 271 10.53 19.37 -13.70
C THR A 271 10.08 19.93 -15.04
N GLU A 272 10.08 21.25 -15.17
CA GLU A 272 10.27 21.85 -16.50
C GLU A 272 11.71 21.57 -16.90
N PRO A 273 11.99 20.99 -18.07
CA PRO A 273 13.34 20.82 -18.54
C PRO A 273 13.95 22.22 -18.79
N PRO A 274 15.24 22.43 -18.47
CA PRO A 274 15.89 23.69 -18.79
C PRO A 274 15.89 23.89 -20.30
N SER A 275 15.35 25.02 -20.74
CA SER A 275 15.50 25.53 -22.11
C SER A 275 16.95 25.82 -22.40
N TYR A 276 17.59 25.07 -23.30
CA TYR A 276 18.78 25.43 -24.01
C TYR A 276 18.42 25.87 -25.42
#